data_8adcd7d1ea110965a4332ee6179f101c
#
_entry.id   8adcd7d1ea110965a4332ee6179f101c
#
_cell.length_a   1.000
_cell.length_b   1.000
_cell.length_c   1.000
_cell.angle_alpha   90.00
_cell.angle_beta   90.00
_cell.angle_gamma   90.00
#
_symmetry.space_group_name_H-M   'P 1'
#
loop_
_entity.id
_entity.type
_entity.pdbx_description
1 polymer ?
#
loop_
_entity_poly.entity_id
_entity_poly.type
_entity_poly.pdbx_seq_one_letter_code
_entity_poly.pdbx_strand_id
1 'polypeptide(L)'
;MGKTFHCWRQYGHQSTSLQLTYNLQEQAPAKEENMALTNRTLILFKYFWEATDEAHPVSLADISAQLKEHGITADPRTLRNDIEQLVEFGVDIVKERRVQNLYHVATRHFEAPEVKLLIDAVQSARFITPGKSKELVKRLTTFVAPGDAALLERHLYIDSRVKAVNESVYISVDRIQTAIAERRKIAFRYFDYSPAKERVHRNGGKVYSVSPYALLWNNDSYYLVGFHEHRQQIAKFRVDRIDGLELTQRSSVKKPRGFNVTEYFSQEFSMLNGKTCRITLLCENPLMNSIIDRFGEDVPTQIVDENHFGVETTVNLSSNFYGWVFASGGKMKITAPQEAVDGFQRMLESFSERQPADETPSISIGQVKK
;
A
#
# COMPACT_ATOMS: atom_id res chain seq x y z
N MET A 1 -14.24 -38.13 27.31
CA MET A 1 -12.90 -37.52 27.08
C MET A 1 -13.13 -36.10 26.61
N GLY A 2 -12.99 -35.13 27.50
CA GLY A 2 -13.19 -33.72 27.20
C GLY A 2 -11.98 -33.10 26.53
N LYS A 3 -12.18 -32.43 25.38
CA LYS A 3 -11.14 -31.61 24.74
C LYS A 3 -11.31 -30.17 25.21
N THR A 4 -10.26 -29.63 25.80
CA THR A 4 -10.18 -28.25 26.27
C THR A 4 -9.62 -27.38 25.14
N PHE A 5 -10.38 -26.37 24.70
CA PHE A 5 -9.89 -25.34 23.79
C PHE A 5 -9.58 -24.08 24.59
N HIS A 6 -8.36 -23.56 24.46
CA HIS A 6 -7.96 -22.27 25.02
C HIS A 6 -8.14 -21.19 23.95
N CYS A 7 -9.01 -20.24 24.24
CA CYS A 7 -9.12 -19.01 23.44
C CYS A 7 -8.42 -17.87 24.21
N TRP A 8 -7.33 -17.34 23.66
CA TRP A 8 -6.62 -16.20 24.21
C TRP A 8 -7.21 -14.90 23.64
N ARG A 9 -7.78 -14.11 24.51
CA ARG A 9 -8.15 -12.72 24.18
C ARG A 9 -7.32 -11.81 25.09
N GLN A 10 -6.31 -11.17 24.54
CA GLN A 10 -5.53 -10.15 25.23
C GLN A 10 -6.20 -8.79 25.08
N TYR A 11 -6.87 -8.34 26.11
CA TYR A 11 -7.10 -6.92 26.41
C TYR A 11 -6.87 -6.72 27.90
N GLY A 12 -5.87 -5.85 28.22
CA GLY A 12 -5.62 -5.13 29.45
C GLY A 12 -5.83 -5.86 30.76
N HIS A 13 -4.74 -6.10 31.47
CA HIS A 13 -4.61 -6.38 32.89
C HIS A 13 -5.87 -6.87 33.66
N GLN A 14 -6.06 -8.13 33.61
CA GLN A 14 -6.48 -9.06 34.71
C GLN A 14 -6.82 -10.40 34.07
N SER A 15 -6.01 -11.40 34.36
CA SER A 15 -6.27 -12.78 33.95
C SER A 15 -7.42 -13.35 34.82
N THR A 16 -8.61 -13.39 34.24
CA THR A 16 -9.71 -14.20 34.77
C THR A 16 -9.90 -15.38 33.85
N SER A 17 -9.52 -16.57 34.31
CA SER A 17 -9.80 -17.82 33.63
C SER A 17 -11.28 -18.17 33.78
N LEU A 18 -12.05 -18.00 32.70
CA LEU A 18 -13.41 -18.57 32.63
C LEU A 18 -13.31 -20.02 32.15
N GLN A 19 -13.48 -20.97 33.08
CA GLN A 19 -13.73 -22.37 32.74
C GLN A 19 -15.19 -22.52 32.33
N LEU A 20 -15.46 -22.64 31.07
CA LEU A 20 -16.75 -23.08 30.52
C LEU A 20 -16.72 -24.60 30.38
N THR A 21 -17.30 -25.27 31.40
CA THR A 21 -17.58 -26.71 31.31
C THR A 21 -18.90 -26.89 30.59
N TYR A 22 -18.87 -27.37 29.33
CA TYR A 22 -20.09 -27.80 28.65
C TYR A 22 -20.38 -29.25 28.99
N ASN A 23 -21.49 -29.44 29.72
CA ASN A 23 -22.11 -30.77 29.87
C ASN A 23 -22.81 -31.15 28.57
N LEU A 24 -22.25 -32.10 27.84
CA LEU A 24 -22.86 -32.75 26.68
C LEU A 24 -23.67 -33.98 27.13
N GLN A 25 -24.86 -33.74 27.67
CA GLN A 25 -25.87 -34.82 27.74
C GLN A 25 -27.27 -34.24 27.47
N GLU A 26 -27.92 -34.90 26.49
CA GLU A 26 -29.32 -34.79 26.11
C GLU A 26 -29.83 -33.52 25.44
N GLN A 27 -29.57 -33.46 24.07
CA GLN A 27 -30.48 -32.87 23.07
C GLN A 27 -30.02 -33.24 21.66
N ALA A 28 -30.12 -34.52 21.26
CA ALA A 28 -29.54 -34.98 19.99
C ALA A 28 -30.32 -34.59 18.70
N PRO A 29 -31.68 -34.54 18.61
CA PRO A 29 -32.30 -34.26 17.32
C PRO A 29 -32.29 -32.81 16.88
N ALA A 30 -32.48 -31.86 17.79
CA ALA A 30 -32.47 -30.43 17.45
C ALA A 30 -31.07 -29.85 17.11
N LYS A 31 -29.99 -30.49 17.56
CA LYS A 31 -28.62 -30.09 17.22
C LYS A 31 -28.19 -30.56 15.83
N GLU A 32 -28.60 -31.71 15.37
CA GLU A 32 -28.26 -32.20 14.03
C GLU A 32 -29.01 -31.43 12.94
N GLU A 33 -30.30 -31.11 13.12
CA GLU A 33 -31.06 -30.26 12.20
C GLU A 33 -30.51 -28.84 12.13
N ASN A 34 -30.18 -28.20 13.26
CA ASN A 34 -29.56 -26.86 13.29
C ASN A 34 -28.17 -26.85 12.67
N MET A 35 -27.38 -27.92 12.84
CA MET A 35 -26.05 -28.01 12.25
C MET A 35 -26.12 -28.26 10.74
N ALA A 36 -27.11 -29.05 10.26
CA ALA A 36 -27.37 -29.24 8.85
C ALA A 36 -27.90 -27.96 8.19
N LEU A 37 -28.78 -27.20 8.84
CA LEU A 37 -29.27 -25.92 8.39
C LEU A 37 -28.13 -24.91 8.27
N THR A 38 -27.30 -24.76 9.29
CA THR A 38 -26.15 -23.85 9.30
C THR A 38 -25.17 -24.18 8.18
N ASN A 39 -24.86 -25.47 7.96
CA ASN A 39 -23.95 -25.89 6.90
C ASN A 39 -24.56 -25.59 5.51
N ARG A 40 -25.84 -25.80 5.31
CA ARG A 40 -26.53 -25.56 4.02
C ARG A 40 -26.50 -24.07 3.68
N THR A 41 -26.86 -23.18 4.62
CA THR A 41 -26.88 -21.74 4.40
C THR A 41 -25.48 -21.19 4.12
N LEU A 42 -24.43 -21.70 4.78
CA LEU A 42 -23.06 -21.31 4.51
C LEU A 42 -22.57 -21.76 3.12
N ILE A 43 -22.95 -22.96 2.68
CA ILE A 43 -22.61 -23.44 1.33
C ILE A 43 -23.35 -22.60 0.29
N LEU A 44 -24.63 -22.25 0.52
CA LEU A 44 -25.38 -21.35 -0.35
C LEU A 44 -24.75 -19.96 -0.43
N PHE A 45 -24.39 -19.39 0.70
CA PHE A 45 -23.69 -18.10 0.74
C PHE A 45 -22.41 -18.12 -0.11
N LYS A 46 -21.58 -19.16 0.09
CA LYS A 46 -20.35 -19.34 -0.68
C LYS A 46 -20.63 -19.46 -2.17
N TYR A 47 -21.60 -20.29 -2.55
CA TYR A 47 -21.98 -20.50 -3.94
C TYR A 47 -22.47 -19.21 -4.61
N PHE A 48 -23.39 -18.47 -3.96
CA PHE A 48 -23.85 -17.19 -4.44
C PHE A 48 -22.71 -16.19 -4.61
N TRP A 49 -21.82 -16.12 -3.63
CA TRP A 49 -20.72 -15.18 -3.63
C TRP A 49 -19.66 -15.47 -4.71
N GLU A 50 -19.34 -16.75 -4.92
CA GLU A 50 -18.26 -17.17 -5.81
C GLU A 50 -18.71 -17.43 -7.25
N ALA A 51 -19.98 -17.73 -7.49
CA ALA A 51 -20.45 -18.24 -8.79
C ALA A 51 -21.51 -17.37 -9.47
N THR A 52 -22.09 -16.36 -8.81
CA THR A 52 -23.20 -15.59 -9.39
C THR A 52 -22.90 -14.12 -9.55
N ASP A 53 -23.42 -13.52 -10.61
CA ASP A 53 -23.50 -12.10 -10.88
C ASP A 53 -24.68 -11.84 -11.84
N GLU A 54 -24.91 -10.58 -12.27
CA GLU A 54 -25.97 -10.20 -13.19
C GLU A 54 -25.91 -10.97 -14.53
N ALA A 55 -24.69 -11.29 -15.01
CA ALA A 55 -24.49 -12.04 -16.24
C ALA A 55 -24.64 -13.55 -16.05
N HIS A 56 -24.46 -14.04 -14.82
CA HIS A 56 -24.48 -15.47 -14.46
C HIS A 56 -25.46 -15.74 -13.31
N PRO A 57 -26.78 -15.44 -13.49
CA PRO A 57 -27.79 -15.74 -12.49
C PRO A 57 -28.12 -17.25 -12.49
N VAL A 58 -28.48 -17.79 -11.34
CA VAL A 58 -28.74 -19.20 -11.11
C VAL A 58 -30.20 -19.48 -10.76
N SER A 59 -30.71 -20.64 -11.17
CA SER A 59 -32.06 -21.14 -10.82
C SER A 59 -32.03 -21.95 -9.51
N LEU A 60 -33.23 -22.22 -8.94
CA LEU A 60 -33.34 -23.16 -7.81
C LEU A 60 -32.86 -24.58 -8.16
N ALA A 61 -32.96 -25.00 -9.46
CA ALA A 61 -32.43 -26.26 -9.90
C ALA A 61 -30.91 -26.33 -9.84
N ASP A 62 -30.22 -25.22 -10.26
CA ASP A 62 -28.77 -25.13 -10.20
C ASP A 62 -28.29 -25.12 -8.73
N ILE A 63 -28.97 -24.36 -7.87
CA ILE A 63 -28.72 -24.35 -6.43
C ILE A 63 -28.88 -25.74 -5.82
N SER A 64 -29.97 -26.46 -6.18
CA SER A 64 -30.18 -27.82 -5.71
C SER A 64 -29.10 -28.80 -6.19
N ALA A 65 -28.63 -28.65 -7.44
CA ALA A 65 -27.55 -29.45 -7.97
C ALA A 65 -26.24 -29.22 -7.20
N GLN A 66 -25.92 -27.96 -6.94
CA GLN A 66 -24.72 -27.58 -6.17
C GLN A 66 -24.75 -28.14 -4.74
N LEU A 67 -25.90 -28.09 -4.06
CA LEU A 67 -26.03 -28.66 -2.71
C LEU A 67 -25.88 -30.18 -2.70
N LYS A 68 -26.35 -30.86 -3.75
CA LYS A 68 -26.19 -32.31 -3.89
C LYS A 68 -24.73 -32.76 -4.00
N GLU A 69 -23.86 -31.93 -4.58
CA GLU A 69 -22.41 -32.19 -4.60
C GLU A 69 -21.81 -32.25 -3.19
N HIS A 70 -22.44 -31.54 -2.25
CA HIS A 70 -22.09 -31.56 -0.83
C HIS A 70 -22.91 -32.57 0.00
N GLY A 71 -23.67 -33.46 -0.66
CA GLY A 71 -24.50 -34.47 0.01
C GLY A 71 -25.77 -33.90 0.66
N ILE A 72 -26.17 -32.67 0.31
CA ILE A 72 -27.34 -32.01 0.90
C ILE A 72 -28.48 -31.98 -0.11
N THR A 73 -29.67 -32.42 0.32
CA THR A 73 -30.92 -32.32 -0.44
C THR A 73 -31.86 -31.33 0.25
N ALA A 74 -32.46 -30.43 -0.52
CA ALA A 74 -33.44 -29.49 -0.03
C ALA A 74 -34.54 -29.29 -1.09
N ASP A 75 -35.79 -29.14 -0.65
CA ASP A 75 -36.90 -28.84 -1.52
C ASP A 75 -36.94 -27.34 -1.91
N PRO A 76 -37.64 -26.94 -2.99
CA PRO A 76 -37.67 -25.57 -3.46
C PRO A 76 -38.19 -24.53 -2.45
N ARG A 77 -39.03 -24.94 -1.49
CA ARG A 77 -39.54 -24.02 -0.46
C ARG A 77 -38.45 -23.74 0.56
N THR A 78 -37.73 -24.75 0.99
CA THR A 78 -36.58 -24.63 1.89
C THR A 78 -35.49 -23.77 1.28
N LEU A 79 -35.17 -23.96 -0.02
CA LEU A 79 -34.16 -23.12 -0.71
C LEU A 79 -34.55 -21.65 -0.77
N ARG A 80 -35.83 -21.33 -1.00
CA ARG A 80 -36.30 -19.94 -0.97
C ARG A 80 -36.16 -19.32 0.42
N ASN A 81 -36.49 -20.09 1.45
CA ASN A 81 -36.35 -19.62 2.84
C ASN A 81 -34.89 -19.37 3.20
N ASP A 82 -33.99 -20.24 2.76
CA ASP A 82 -32.54 -20.02 2.97
C ASP A 82 -32.02 -18.77 2.23
N ILE A 83 -32.50 -18.52 1.00
CA ILE A 83 -32.18 -17.30 0.26
C ILE A 83 -32.71 -16.06 0.99
N GLU A 84 -33.96 -16.09 1.49
CA GLU A 84 -34.55 -15.01 2.29
C GLU A 84 -33.72 -14.74 3.55
N GLN A 85 -33.25 -15.78 4.24
CA GLN A 85 -32.36 -15.64 5.38
C GLN A 85 -31.02 -14.97 5.02
N LEU A 86 -30.45 -15.29 3.85
CA LEU A 86 -29.23 -14.62 3.38
C LEU A 86 -29.48 -13.14 3.07
N VAL A 87 -30.64 -12.80 2.49
CA VAL A 87 -31.04 -11.42 2.25
C VAL A 87 -31.25 -10.68 3.59
N GLU A 88 -31.92 -11.29 4.56
CA GLU A 88 -32.10 -10.70 5.91
C GLU A 88 -30.74 -10.52 6.62
N PHE A 89 -29.78 -11.40 6.37
CA PHE A 89 -28.40 -11.28 6.88
C PHE A 89 -27.61 -10.14 6.23
N GLY A 90 -28.10 -9.60 5.10
CA GLY A 90 -27.50 -8.46 4.40
C GLY A 90 -26.78 -8.82 3.10
N VAL A 91 -26.99 -10.03 2.56
CA VAL A 91 -26.49 -10.37 1.22
C VAL A 91 -27.49 -9.84 0.18
N ASP A 92 -27.03 -8.98 -0.71
CA ASP A 92 -27.87 -8.38 -1.75
C ASP A 92 -28.15 -9.38 -2.89
N ILE A 93 -29.10 -10.28 -2.66
CA ILE A 93 -29.53 -11.28 -3.66
C ILE A 93 -30.75 -10.75 -4.39
N VAL A 94 -30.61 -10.48 -5.68
CA VAL A 94 -31.68 -10.07 -6.58
C VAL A 94 -32.34 -11.29 -7.20
N LYS A 95 -33.67 -11.25 -7.25
CA LYS A 95 -34.51 -12.24 -7.91
C LYS A 95 -35.06 -11.68 -9.22
N GLU A 96 -34.60 -12.22 -10.32
CA GLU A 96 -35.14 -11.92 -11.64
C GLU A 96 -36.28 -12.85 -12.03
N ARG A 97 -37.38 -12.31 -12.57
CA ARG A 97 -38.48 -13.07 -13.15
C ARG A 97 -38.27 -13.21 -14.65
N ARG A 98 -37.80 -14.37 -15.08
CA ARG A 98 -37.75 -14.78 -16.50
C ARG A 98 -38.72 -15.96 -16.72
N VAL A 99 -38.41 -16.90 -17.58
CA VAL A 99 -39.20 -18.14 -17.73
C VAL A 99 -39.25 -18.90 -16.39
N GLN A 100 -38.21 -18.83 -15.63
CA GLN A 100 -38.10 -19.25 -14.23
C GLN A 100 -37.46 -18.13 -13.38
N ASN A 101 -37.62 -18.21 -12.07
CA ASN A 101 -36.93 -17.29 -11.18
C ASN A 101 -35.42 -17.59 -11.18
N LEU A 102 -34.65 -16.59 -11.43
CA LEU A 102 -33.19 -16.62 -11.36
C LEU A 102 -32.72 -15.72 -10.21
N TYR A 103 -31.61 -16.07 -9.61
CA TYR A 103 -31.07 -15.37 -8.43
C TYR A 103 -29.58 -15.09 -8.65
N HIS A 104 -29.12 -13.91 -8.26
CA HIS A 104 -27.70 -13.55 -8.27
C HIS A 104 -27.40 -12.52 -7.19
N VAL A 105 -26.13 -12.42 -6.79
CA VAL A 105 -25.66 -11.34 -5.92
C VAL A 105 -25.46 -10.08 -6.78
N ALA A 106 -26.18 -9.00 -6.43
CA ALA A 106 -26.14 -7.75 -7.17
C ALA A 106 -24.97 -6.87 -6.75
N THR A 107 -24.78 -6.65 -5.44
CA THR A 107 -23.71 -5.78 -4.94
C THR A 107 -22.70 -6.58 -4.10
N ARG A 108 -21.45 -6.16 -4.19
CA ARG A 108 -20.34 -6.64 -3.36
C ARG A 108 -19.70 -5.49 -2.61
N HIS A 109 -18.80 -5.80 -1.67
CA HIS A 109 -18.10 -4.76 -0.90
C HIS A 109 -17.23 -3.85 -1.76
N PHE A 110 -16.80 -4.34 -2.94
CA PHE A 110 -16.02 -3.57 -3.88
C PHE A 110 -16.56 -3.75 -5.29
N GLU A 111 -16.53 -2.67 -6.06
CA GLU A 111 -16.79 -2.67 -7.50
C GLU A 111 -15.51 -3.01 -8.29
N ALA A 112 -15.67 -3.50 -9.52
CA ALA A 112 -14.54 -3.88 -10.37
C ALA A 112 -13.53 -2.73 -10.59
N PRO A 113 -13.93 -1.45 -10.82
CA PRO A 113 -12.99 -0.34 -10.93
C PRO A 113 -12.18 -0.10 -9.65
N GLU A 114 -12.78 -0.27 -8.48
CA GLU A 114 -12.09 -0.10 -7.19
C GLU A 114 -11.03 -1.18 -6.97
N VAL A 115 -11.38 -2.44 -7.24
CA VAL A 115 -10.42 -3.54 -7.18
C VAL A 115 -9.32 -3.37 -8.22
N LYS A 116 -9.63 -2.86 -9.42
CA LYS A 116 -8.62 -2.52 -10.44
C LYS A 116 -7.59 -1.52 -9.90
N LEU A 117 -8.02 -0.46 -9.22
CA LEU A 117 -7.12 0.50 -8.60
C LEU A 117 -6.22 -0.14 -7.53
N LEU A 118 -6.78 -1.03 -6.71
CA LEU A 118 -6.00 -1.78 -5.71
C LEU A 118 -4.96 -2.71 -6.36
N ILE A 119 -5.35 -3.40 -7.43
CA ILE A 119 -4.46 -4.25 -8.22
C ILE A 119 -3.32 -3.43 -8.82
N ASP A 120 -3.62 -2.28 -9.45
CA ASP A 120 -2.63 -1.41 -10.05
C ASP A 120 -1.65 -0.85 -8.98
N ALA A 121 -2.15 -0.49 -7.81
CA ALA A 121 -1.33 -0.07 -6.68
C ALA A 121 -0.37 -1.18 -6.22
N VAL A 122 -0.83 -2.43 -6.14
CA VAL A 122 0.01 -3.60 -5.80
C VAL A 122 1.04 -3.86 -6.89
N GLN A 123 0.67 -3.70 -8.16
CA GLN A 123 1.58 -3.95 -9.29
C GLN A 123 2.63 -2.85 -9.43
N SER A 124 2.27 -1.59 -9.23
CA SER A 124 3.20 -0.45 -9.32
C SER A 124 4.19 -0.41 -8.15
N ALA A 125 3.83 -0.98 -7.01
CA ALA A 125 4.67 -0.97 -5.82
C ALA A 125 5.98 -1.78 -6.01
N ARG A 126 7.11 -1.09 -6.03
CA ARG A 126 8.44 -1.70 -6.26
C ARG A 126 8.90 -2.60 -5.12
N PHE A 127 8.49 -2.34 -3.88
CA PHE A 127 8.90 -3.13 -2.72
C PHE A 127 8.15 -4.45 -2.59
N ILE A 128 7.06 -4.65 -3.35
CA ILE A 128 6.32 -5.91 -3.37
C ILE A 128 6.99 -6.86 -4.38
N THR A 129 7.43 -8.03 -3.90
CA THR A 129 8.05 -9.04 -4.77
C THR A 129 7.07 -9.53 -5.85
N PRO A 130 7.55 -10.02 -7.01
CA PRO A 130 6.67 -10.54 -8.07
C PRO A 130 5.74 -11.66 -7.57
N GLY A 131 6.26 -12.58 -6.76
CA GLY A 131 5.48 -13.69 -6.17
C GLY A 131 4.35 -13.18 -5.28
N LYS A 132 4.67 -12.23 -4.38
CA LYS A 132 3.69 -11.64 -3.46
C LYS A 132 2.67 -10.76 -4.19
N SER A 133 3.08 -10.05 -5.25
CA SER A 133 2.14 -9.30 -6.10
C SER A 133 1.09 -10.24 -6.72
N LYS A 134 1.53 -11.37 -7.28
CA LYS A 134 0.61 -12.36 -7.88
C LYS A 134 -0.36 -12.95 -6.85
N GLU A 135 0.13 -13.26 -5.65
CA GLU A 135 -0.72 -13.75 -4.55
C GLU A 135 -1.77 -12.71 -4.13
N LEU A 136 -1.34 -11.44 -3.94
CA LEU A 136 -2.23 -10.35 -3.55
C LEU A 136 -3.28 -10.07 -4.63
N VAL A 137 -2.90 -10.04 -5.89
CA VAL A 137 -3.83 -9.88 -7.01
C VAL A 137 -4.88 -10.98 -6.98
N LYS A 138 -4.48 -12.24 -6.85
CA LYS A 138 -5.42 -13.37 -6.75
C LYS A 138 -6.38 -13.24 -5.56
N ARG A 139 -5.94 -12.67 -4.44
CA ARG A 139 -6.82 -12.40 -3.30
C ARG A 139 -7.77 -11.22 -3.58
N LEU A 140 -7.29 -10.17 -4.25
CA LEU A 140 -8.11 -9.01 -4.58
C LEU A 140 -9.22 -9.37 -5.57
N THR A 141 -8.97 -10.25 -6.54
CA THR A 141 -10.00 -10.68 -7.50
C THR A 141 -11.14 -11.47 -6.85
N THR A 142 -10.98 -12.00 -5.62
CA THR A 142 -12.10 -12.64 -4.90
C THR A 142 -13.13 -11.65 -4.34
N PHE A 143 -12.86 -10.35 -4.37
CA PHE A 143 -13.79 -9.32 -3.90
C PHE A 143 -14.79 -8.85 -4.95
N VAL A 144 -14.62 -9.24 -6.21
CA VAL A 144 -15.50 -8.87 -7.32
C VAL A 144 -16.26 -10.08 -7.87
N ALA A 145 -17.21 -9.83 -8.78
CA ALA A 145 -17.94 -10.88 -9.47
C ALA A 145 -17.00 -11.76 -10.33
N PRO A 146 -17.35 -13.04 -10.56
CA PRO A 146 -16.51 -13.96 -11.34
C PRO A 146 -16.19 -13.47 -12.75
N GLY A 147 -17.16 -12.84 -13.43
CA GLY A 147 -16.96 -12.23 -14.75
C GLY A 147 -15.94 -11.10 -14.73
N ASP A 148 -16.04 -10.21 -13.74
CA ASP A 148 -15.12 -9.09 -13.53
C ASP A 148 -13.72 -9.58 -13.13
N ALA A 149 -13.63 -10.60 -12.25
CA ALA A 149 -12.37 -11.20 -11.87
C ALA A 149 -11.59 -11.70 -13.09
N ALA A 150 -12.26 -12.42 -14.02
CA ALA A 150 -11.66 -12.91 -15.25
C ALA A 150 -11.19 -11.77 -16.17
N LEU A 151 -11.93 -10.65 -16.24
CA LEU A 151 -11.53 -9.46 -17.00
C LEU A 151 -10.32 -8.78 -16.36
N LEU A 152 -10.31 -8.63 -15.05
CA LEU A 152 -9.20 -8.03 -14.32
C LEU A 152 -7.90 -8.85 -14.48
N GLU A 153 -8.00 -10.18 -14.45
CA GLU A 153 -6.84 -11.07 -14.67
C GLU A 153 -6.28 -11.00 -16.10
N ARG A 154 -7.12 -10.84 -17.13
CA ARG A 154 -6.68 -10.73 -18.53
C ARG A 154 -5.95 -9.44 -18.82
N HIS A 155 -6.28 -8.35 -18.15
CA HIS A 155 -5.70 -7.01 -18.36
C HIS A 155 -4.56 -6.70 -17.37
N LEU A 156 -3.95 -7.73 -16.78
CA LEU A 156 -2.77 -7.59 -15.95
C LEU A 156 -1.53 -7.30 -16.82
N TYR A 157 -1.31 -6.03 -17.16
CA TYR A 157 -0.03 -5.59 -17.70
C TYR A 157 0.97 -5.54 -16.55
N ILE A 158 1.83 -6.55 -16.49
CA ILE A 158 2.97 -6.54 -15.56
C ILE A 158 3.95 -5.52 -16.11
N ASP A 159 3.96 -4.32 -15.53
CA ASP A 159 5.00 -3.34 -15.79
C ASP A 159 6.35 -4.00 -15.48
N SER A 160 7.28 -3.93 -16.44
CA SER A 160 8.64 -4.48 -16.33
C SER A 160 9.52 -3.75 -15.29
N ARG A 161 8.92 -2.96 -14.40
CA ARG A 161 9.63 -2.27 -13.31
C ARG A 161 10.38 -3.26 -12.44
N VAL A 162 11.62 -2.91 -12.12
CA VAL A 162 12.45 -3.69 -11.20
C VAL A 162 11.77 -3.73 -9.83
N LYS A 163 11.24 -4.89 -9.46
CA LYS A 163 10.65 -5.15 -8.15
C LYS A 163 11.71 -5.64 -7.15
N ALA A 164 11.47 -5.39 -5.87
CA ALA A 164 12.34 -5.88 -4.81
C ALA A 164 12.34 -7.42 -4.78
N VAL A 165 13.48 -7.98 -4.41
CA VAL A 165 13.65 -9.43 -4.21
C VAL A 165 13.41 -9.82 -2.75
N ASN A 166 13.34 -8.84 -1.85
CA ASN A 166 13.33 -9.07 -0.40
C ASN A 166 11.92 -8.88 0.20
N GLU A 167 11.36 -9.96 0.74
CA GLU A 167 10.07 -9.94 1.44
C GLU A 167 10.13 -9.36 2.86
N SER A 168 11.32 -9.13 3.41
CA SER A 168 11.49 -8.57 4.76
C SER A 168 10.85 -7.18 4.95
N VAL A 169 10.58 -6.46 3.87
CA VAL A 169 9.92 -5.13 3.90
C VAL A 169 8.55 -5.21 4.58
N TYR A 170 7.76 -6.25 4.32
CA TYR A 170 6.46 -6.43 4.98
C TYR A 170 6.58 -6.59 6.48
N ILE A 171 7.53 -7.45 6.90
CA ILE A 171 7.79 -7.68 8.32
C ILE A 171 8.28 -6.39 8.97
N SER A 172 9.12 -5.61 8.27
CA SER A 172 9.62 -4.33 8.77
C SER A 172 8.51 -3.30 8.89
N VAL A 173 7.62 -3.21 7.90
CA VAL A 173 6.43 -2.32 7.93
C VAL A 173 5.55 -2.64 9.14
N ASP A 174 5.17 -3.91 9.33
CA ASP A 174 4.36 -4.38 10.44
C ASP A 174 5.00 -4.07 11.80
N ARG A 175 6.29 -4.40 11.96
CA ARG A 175 7.05 -4.11 13.18
C ARG A 175 7.15 -2.62 13.47
N ILE A 176 7.34 -1.78 12.45
CA ILE A 176 7.38 -0.32 12.62
C ILE A 176 6.02 0.20 13.07
N GLN A 177 4.93 -0.28 12.46
CA GLN A 177 3.56 0.10 12.87
C GLN A 177 3.29 -0.30 14.32
N THR A 178 3.65 -1.52 14.71
CA THR A 178 3.56 -2.00 16.10
C THR A 178 4.36 -1.10 17.04
N ALA A 179 5.60 -0.75 16.68
CA ALA A 179 6.46 0.10 17.49
C ALA A 179 5.88 1.52 17.66
N ILE A 180 5.24 2.08 16.62
CA ILE A 180 4.54 3.37 16.69
C ILE A 180 3.35 3.27 17.65
N ALA A 181 2.51 2.24 17.51
CA ALA A 181 1.33 2.03 18.34
C ALA A 181 1.69 1.82 19.83
N GLU A 182 2.71 1.02 20.09
CA GLU A 182 3.20 0.72 21.45
C GLU A 182 4.14 1.81 22.01
N ARG A 183 4.45 2.84 21.23
CA ARG A 183 5.40 3.90 21.61
C ARG A 183 6.75 3.36 22.05
N ARG A 184 7.29 2.42 21.33
CA ARG A 184 8.58 1.75 21.56
C ARG A 184 9.61 2.19 20.54
N LYS A 185 10.89 2.20 20.98
CA LYS A 185 12.01 2.39 20.05
C LYS A 185 12.24 1.11 19.25
N ILE A 186 12.79 1.31 18.07
CA ILE A 186 13.28 0.23 17.21
C ILE A 186 14.80 0.32 17.07
N ALA A 187 15.39 -0.85 16.85
CA ALA A 187 16.82 -1.00 16.58
C ALA A 187 17.00 -1.74 15.26
N PHE A 188 17.93 -1.28 14.42
CA PHE A 188 18.20 -1.89 13.12
C PHE A 188 19.57 -1.49 12.59
N ARG A 189 20.09 -2.23 11.58
CA ARG A 189 21.21 -1.79 10.73
C ARG A 189 20.66 -1.19 9.45
N TYR A 190 21.43 -0.29 8.87
CA TYR A 190 21.04 0.38 7.62
C TYR A 190 22.14 0.20 6.58
N PHE A 191 21.77 -0.20 5.36
CA PHE A 191 22.71 -0.51 4.31
C PHE A 191 22.52 0.33 3.05
N ASP A 192 23.58 0.46 2.27
CA ASP A 192 23.60 0.90 0.89
C ASP A 192 24.09 -0.22 0.00
N TYR A 193 23.94 -0.07 -1.31
CA TYR A 193 24.55 -0.96 -2.28
C TYR A 193 25.92 -0.42 -2.72
N SER A 194 26.92 -1.28 -2.76
CA SER A 194 28.20 -1.01 -3.41
C SER A 194 28.05 -1.01 -4.94
N PRO A 195 29.03 -0.49 -5.70
CA PRO A 195 29.07 -0.65 -7.15
C PRO A 195 29.01 -2.12 -7.63
N ALA A 196 29.45 -3.06 -6.80
CA ALA A 196 29.32 -4.50 -7.04
C ALA A 196 27.92 -5.06 -6.73
N LYS A 197 26.94 -4.19 -6.41
CA LYS A 197 25.56 -4.54 -6.00
C LYS A 197 25.48 -5.35 -4.70
N GLU A 198 26.49 -5.28 -3.86
CA GLU A 198 26.52 -5.91 -2.54
C GLU A 198 25.96 -4.96 -1.48
N ARG A 199 25.32 -5.52 -0.44
CA ARG A 199 24.83 -4.74 0.69
C ARG A 199 25.98 -4.37 1.61
N VAL A 200 26.23 -3.09 1.80
CA VAL A 200 27.24 -2.55 2.70
C VAL A 200 26.58 -1.76 3.82
N HIS A 201 26.72 -2.23 5.06
CA HIS A 201 26.14 -1.55 6.21
C HIS A 201 26.83 -0.20 6.45
N ARG A 202 26.05 0.85 6.61
CA ARG A 202 26.54 2.18 6.98
C ARG A 202 27.19 2.19 8.37
N ASN A 203 28.10 3.10 8.58
CA ASN A 203 28.78 3.32 9.85
C ASN A 203 29.44 2.02 10.43
N GLY A 204 30.00 1.16 9.57
CA GLY A 204 30.63 -0.08 10.03
C GLY A 204 29.65 -1.07 10.67
N GLY A 205 28.39 -1.06 10.28
CA GLY A 205 27.37 -1.97 10.81
C GLY A 205 26.81 -1.59 12.19
N LYS A 206 27.08 -0.37 12.67
CA LYS A 206 26.49 0.12 13.93
C LYS A 206 24.96 0.09 13.89
N VAL A 207 24.37 -0.32 15.01
CA VAL A 207 22.91 -0.37 15.18
C VAL A 207 22.36 1.06 15.38
N TYR A 208 21.34 1.38 14.60
CA TYR A 208 20.56 2.60 14.76
C TYR A 208 19.49 2.39 15.81
N SER A 209 19.37 3.31 16.77
CA SER A 209 18.25 3.39 17.72
C SER A 209 17.38 4.56 17.31
N VAL A 210 16.11 4.27 16.97
CA VAL A 210 15.17 5.26 16.44
C VAL A 210 13.84 5.17 17.18
N SER A 211 13.29 6.33 17.55
CA SER A 211 11.91 6.46 18.01
C SER A 211 11.01 6.71 16.81
N PRO A 212 10.22 5.72 16.35
CA PRO A 212 9.43 5.86 15.14
C PRO A 212 8.24 6.80 15.37
N TYR A 213 7.98 7.72 14.43
CA TYR A 213 6.88 8.68 14.49
C TYR A 213 5.82 8.43 13.42
N ALA A 214 6.24 8.06 12.23
CA ALA A 214 5.36 7.75 11.11
C ALA A 214 6.04 6.82 10.11
N LEU A 215 5.19 6.09 9.42
CA LEU A 215 5.54 5.31 8.22
C LEU A 215 4.81 5.95 7.05
N LEU A 216 5.52 6.31 6.00
CA LEU A 216 5.01 7.03 4.86
C LEU A 216 5.35 6.33 3.56
N TRP A 217 4.38 6.33 2.65
CA TRP A 217 4.58 5.87 1.28
C TRP A 217 4.90 7.05 0.38
N ASN A 218 6.03 6.99 -0.32
CA ASN A 218 6.39 7.98 -1.31
C ASN A 218 7.29 7.36 -2.39
N ASN A 219 7.05 7.70 -3.66
CA ASN A 219 7.81 7.21 -4.82
C ASN A 219 8.06 5.69 -4.75
N ASP A 220 6.98 4.92 -4.65
CA ASP A 220 6.97 3.44 -4.62
C ASP A 220 7.82 2.82 -3.49
N SER A 221 8.08 3.55 -2.42
CA SER A 221 8.87 3.08 -1.28
C SER A 221 8.26 3.51 0.06
N TYR A 222 8.39 2.65 1.07
CA TYR A 222 8.09 3.05 2.45
C TYR A 222 9.27 3.78 3.08
N TYR A 223 8.95 4.84 3.80
CA TYR A 223 9.89 5.63 4.58
C TYR A 223 9.46 5.68 6.03
N LEU A 224 10.36 5.31 6.90
CA LEU A 224 10.26 5.54 8.33
C LEU A 224 10.73 6.95 8.65
N VAL A 225 9.88 7.74 9.28
CA VAL A 225 10.28 9.01 9.91
C VAL A 225 10.34 8.81 11.41
N GLY A 226 11.44 9.21 12.03
CA GLY A 226 11.61 9.04 13.46
C GLY A 226 12.80 9.82 14.02
N PHE A 227 12.87 9.91 15.35
CA PHE A 227 13.97 10.58 16.04
C PHE A 227 15.14 9.61 16.17
N HIS A 228 16.26 9.98 15.54
CA HIS A 228 17.51 9.24 15.59
C HIS A 228 18.27 9.58 16.87
N GLU A 229 18.36 8.65 17.80
CA GLU A 229 18.88 8.89 19.15
C GLU A 229 20.33 9.38 19.17
N HIS A 230 21.19 8.77 18.35
CA HIS A 230 22.60 9.15 18.34
C HIS A 230 22.88 10.51 17.69
N ARG A 231 22.07 10.92 16.70
CA ARG A 231 22.20 12.21 16.02
C ARG A 231 21.36 13.32 16.64
N GLN A 232 20.49 12.98 17.61
CA GLN A 232 19.56 13.91 18.28
C GLN A 232 18.71 14.74 17.29
N GLN A 233 18.29 14.13 16.17
CA GLN A 233 17.48 14.79 15.14
C GLN A 233 16.45 13.85 14.53
N ILE A 234 15.44 14.43 13.91
CA ILE A 234 14.50 13.67 13.09
C ILE A 234 15.21 13.22 11.81
N ALA A 235 15.06 11.98 11.46
CA ALA A 235 15.69 11.37 10.29
C ALA A 235 14.69 10.49 9.54
N LYS A 236 15.00 10.21 8.28
CA LYS A 236 14.24 9.36 7.38
C LYS A 236 15.08 8.16 6.97
N PHE A 237 14.40 7.02 6.88
CA PHE A 237 15.03 5.77 6.47
C PHE A 237 14.11 5.07 5.47
N ARG A 238 14.64 4.65 4.34
CA ARG A 238 13.92 3.75 3.44
C ARG A 238 13.81 2.39 4.10
N VAL A 239 12.60 1.86 4.17
CA VAL A 239 12.34 0.59 4.88
C VAL A 239 13.00 -0.60 4.19
N ASP A 240 13.11 -0.57 2.86
CA ASP A 240 13.78 -1.59 2.06
C ASP A 240 15.31 -1.68 2.26
N ARG A 241 15.90 -0.68 2.94
CA ARG A 241 17.32 -0.63 3.34
C ARG A 241 17.56 -0.90 4.81
N ILE A 242 16.52 -1.25 5.54
CA ILE A 242 16.58 -1.65 6.94
C ILE A 242 16.89 -3.14 7.01
N ASP A 243 17.86 -3.51 7.85
CA ASP A 243 18.25 -4.88 8.11
C ASP A 243 18.22 -5.19 9.60
N GLY A 244 17.69 -6.37 9.97
CA GLY A 244 17.62 -6.82 11.35
C GLY A 244 16.81 -5.91 12.26
N LEU A 245 15.60 -5.48 11.82
CA LEU A 245 14.73 -4.61 12.61
C LEU A 245 14.14 -5.36 13.82
N GLU A 246 14.35 -4.78 15.01
CA GLU A 246 13.86 -5.30 16.28
C GLU A 246 13.11 -4.21 17.07
N LEU A 247 12.04 -4.60 17.76
CA LEU A 247 11.37 -3.76 18.75
C LEU A 247 12.15 -3.84 20.07
N THR A 248 12.54 -2.67 20.59
CA THR A 248 13.24 -2.61 21.87
C THR A 248 12.25 -2.49 23.03
N GLN A 249 12.67 -2.76 24.27
CA GLN A 249 11.86 -2.51 25.46
C GLN A 249 11.86 -1.03 25.91
N ARG A 250 12.59 -0.17 25.18
CA ARG A 250 12.73 1.25 25.52
C ARG A 250 11.57 2.06 24.94
N SER A 251 11.02 2.98 25.73
CA SER A 251 9.98 3.90 25.27
C SER A 251 10.50 4.89 24.25
N SER A 252 9.69 5.20 23.23
CA SER A 252 9.99 6.22 22.24
C SER A 252 10.06 7.60 22.86
N VAL A 253 10.96 8.44 22.34
CA VAL A 253 10.96 9.87 22.56
C VAL A 253 9.66 10.47 21.97
N LYS A 254 8.99 11.33 22.74
CA LYS A 254 7.77 11.98 22.26
C LYS A 254 8.06 12.85 21.02
N LYS A 255 7.13 12.80 20.07
CA LYS A 255 7.16 13.68 18.90
C LYS A 255 7.17 15.16 19.36
N PRO A 256 8.04 16.03 18.81
CA PRO A 256 8.08 17.44 19.17
C PRO A 256 6.71 18.12 18.98
N ARG A 257 6.37 19.05 19.87
CA ARG A 257 5.14 19.85 19.72
C ARG A 257 5.19 20.63 18.42
N GLY A 258 4.10 20.60 17.65
CA GLY A 258 4.01 21.28 16.35
C GLY A 258 4.68 20.56 15.18
N PHE A 259 5.37 19.44 15.39
CA PHE A 259 5.93 18.67 14.28
C PHE A 259 4.82 17.99 13.47
N ASN A 260 4.58 18.49 12.27
CA ASN A 260 3.64 17.92 11.30
C ASN A 260 4.40 17.04 10.31
N VAL A 261 4.06 15.75 10.30
CA VAL A 261 4.72 14.77 9.44
C VAL A 261 4.42 15.04 7.96
N THR A 262 3.17 15.42 7.65
CA THR A 262 2.74 15.71 6.28
C THR A 262 3.47 16.96 5.74
N GLU A 263 3.56 18.00 6.54
CA GLU A 263 4.29 19.21 6.19
C GLU A 263 5.80 18.95 6.03
N TYR A 264 6.38 18.16 6.94
CA TYR A 264 7.78 17.73 6.84
C TYR A 264 8.05 16.94 5.55
N PHE A 265 7.04 16.24 5.01
CA PHE A 265 7.14 15.48 3.77
C PHE A 265 6.87 16.33 2.52
N SER A 266 5.86 17.20 2.55
CA SER A 266 5.47 18.02 1.40
C SER A 266 6.52 19.04 1.02
N GLN A 267 7.29 19.53 1.99
CA GLN A 267 8.37 20.50 1.77
C GLN A 267 9.61 19.89 1.10
N GLU A 268 9.70 18.56 1.00
CA GLU A 268 10.86 17.89 0.46
C GLU A 268 10.65 17.37 -0.96
N PHE A 269 11.40 17.93 -1.88
CA PHE A 269 11.61 17.32 -3.20
C PHE A 269 12.42 16.02 -3.03
N SER A 270 11.73 14.87 -3.07
CA SER A 270 12.34 13.53 -3.12
C SER A 270 13.34 13.19 -2.02
N MET A 271 12.97 13.37 -0.74
CA MET A 271 13.68 12.79 0.43
C MET A 271 15.17 13.10 0.58
N LEU A 272 15.70 14.08 -0.14
CA LEU A 272 17.05 14.58 0.08
C LEU A 272 17.01 15.78 1.03
N ASN A 273 17.90 15.78 2.04
CA ASN A 273 18.02 16.88 2.97
C ASN A 273 18.45 18.15 2.20
N GLY A 274 17.63 19.19 2.28
CA GLY A 274 17.92 20.52 1.75
C GLY A 274 17.41 21.60 2.69
N LYS A 275 17.89 22.83 2.52
CA LYS A 275 17.38 23.98 3.25
C LYS A 275 15.99 24.34 2.70
N THR A 276 14.98 24.40 3.57
CA THR A 276 13.64 24.86 3.21
C THR A 276 13.70 26.35 2.83
N CYS A 277 13.15 26.69 1.68
CA CYS A 277 13.20 28.03 1.14
C CYS A 277 11.92 28.37 0.38
N ARG A 278 11.40 29.59 0.60
CA ARG A 278 10.34 30.15 -0.24
C ARG A 278 10.97 30.64 -1.54
N ILE A 279 10.46 30.19 -2.66
CA ILE A 279 10.99 30.49 -3.99
C ILE A 279 9.94 31.10 -4.89
N THR A 280 10.40 31.82 -5.91
CA THR A 280 9.58 32.27 -7.02
C THR A 280 10.09 31.64 -8.30
N LEU A 281 9.19 31.03 -9.07
CA LEU A 281 9.45 30.47 -10.38
C LEU A 281 8.77 31.33 -11.44
N LEU A 282 9.44 31.55 -12.56
CA LEU A 282 8.86 32.05 -13.80
C LEU A 282 8.70 30.86 -14.74
N CYS A 283 7.48 30.60 -15.20
CA CYS A 283 7.13 29.42 -15.99
C CYS A 283 6.42 29.82 -17.28
N GLU A 284 6.72 29.14 -18.39
CA GLU A 284 5.89 29.22 -19.61
C GLU A 284 4.52 28.57 -19.37
N ASN A 285 3.45 29.10 -19.98
CA ASN A 285 2.06 28.65 -19.80
C ASN A 285 1.85 27.12 -19.95
N PRO A 286 2.50 26.41 -20.88
CA PRO A 286 2.34 24.96 -21.01
C PRO A 286 2.77 24.15 -19.76
N LEU A 287 3.53 24.76 -18.84
CA LEU A 287 3.98 24.09 -17.62
C LEU A 287 2.93 24.11 -16.49
N MET A 288 1.77 24.77 -16.70
CA MET A 288 0.75 24.90 -15.63
C MET A 288 0.32 23.52 -15.08
N ASN A 289 0.08 22.52 -15.92
CA ASN A 289 -0.26 21.18 -15.47
C ASN A 289 0.84 20.58 -14.58
N SER A 290 2.11 20.75 -14.96
CA SER A 290 3.24 20.25 -14.15
C SER A 290 3.38 20.96 -12.81
N ILE A 291 2.97 22.23 -12.72
CA ILE A 291 2.91 22.99 -11.48
C ILE A 291 1.78 22.48 -10.59
N ILE A 292 0.57 22.32 -11.15
CA ILE A 292 -0.61 21.77 -10.44
C ILE A 292 -0.34 20.35 -9.94
N ASP A 293 0.19 19.47 -10.79
CA ASP A 293 0.54 18.09 -10.42
C ASP A 293 1.56 18.02 -9.25
N ARG A 294 2.40 19.06 -9.15
CA ARG A 294 3.47 19.07 -8.16
C ARG A 294 3.09 19.76 -6.85
N PHE A 295 2.39 20.87 -6.93
CA PHE A 295 2.11 21.74 -5.78
C PHE A 295 0.63 21.83 -5.42
N GLY A 296 -0.26 21.26 -6.23
CA GLY A 296 -1.71 21.33 -6.06
C GLY A 296 -2.32 22.55 -6.77
N GLU A 297 -3.64 22.51 -6.92
CA GLU A 297 -4.42 23.60 -7.58
C GLU A 297 -4.38 24.91 -6.78
N ASP A 298 -4.21 24.84 -5.46
CA ASP A 298 -4.21 26.01 -4.56
C ASP A 298 -2.86 26.74 -4.53
N VAL A 299 -1.87 26.34 -5.34
CA VAL A 299 -0.56 27.01 -5.36
C VAL A 299 -0.72 28.45 -5.86
N PRO A 300 -0.18 29.46 -5.13
CA PRO A 300 -0.25 30.86 -5.57
C PRO A 300 0.43 31.08 -6.92
N THR A 301 -0.33 31.56 -7.89
CA THR A 301 0.15 31.87 -9.24
C THR A 301 -0.25 33.29 -9.64
N GLN A 302 0.56 33.92 -10.51
CA GLN A 302 0.29 35.24 -11.06
C GLN A 302 0.63 35.28 -12.55
N ILE A 303 -0.28 35.75 -13.40
CA ILE A 303 0.01 35.99 -14.82
C ILE A 303 1.02 37.13 -14.92
N VAL A 304 2.14 36.90 -15.62
CA VAL A 304 3.21 37.87 -15.83
C VAL A 304 3.05 38.53 -17.20
N ASP A 305 2.81 37.74 -18.25
CA ASP A 305 2.55 38.21 -19.60
C ASP A 305 1.74 37.14 -20.37
N GLU A 306 1.57 37.32 -21.70
CA GLU A 306 0.77 36.42 -22.55
C GLU A 306 1.32 34.98 -22.59
N ASN A 307 2.59 34.76 -22.30
CA ASN A 307 3.27 33.47 -22.42
C ASN A 307 3.78 32.91 -21.10
N HIS A 308 3.78 33.70 -20.02
CA HIS A 308 4.39 33.34 -18.76
C HIS A 308 3.52 33.62 -17.56
N PHE A 309 3.71 32.79 -16.53
CA PHE A 309 3.15 32.98 -15.19
C PHE A 309 4.21 32.78 -14.11
N GLY A 310 4.03 33.47 -12.99
CA GLY A 310 4.84 33.34 -11.78
C GLY A 310 4.20 32.37 -10.80
N VAL A 311 5.03 31.65 -10.03
CA VAL A 311 4.58 30.73 -8.97
C VAL A 311 5.37 31.03 -7.71
N GLU A 312 4.69 31.20 -6.58
CA GLU A 312 5.34 31.26 -5.26
C GLU A 312 5.06 29.99 -4.47
N THR A 313 6.11 29.34 -4.01
CA THR A 313 5.99 28.10 -3.23
C THR A 313 7.17 27.90 -2.28
N THR A 314 7.05 26.93 -1.37
CA THR A 314 8.12 26.58 -0.43
C THR A 314 8.67 25.19 -0.79
N VAL A 315 9.97 25.10 -1.02
CA VAL A 315 10.66 23.87 -1.37
C VAL A 315 11.93 23.66 -0.57
N ASN A 316 12.45 22.45 -0.56
CA ASN A 316 13.83 22.21 -0.12
C ASN A 316 14.79 22.34 -1.29
N LEU A 317 15.77 23.23 -1.17
CA LEU A 317 16.82 23.40 -2.17
C LEU A 317 17.70 22.15 -2.20
N SER A 318 17.42 21.27 -3.14
CA SER A 318 18.09 19.98 -3.29
C SER A 318 18.42 19.72 -4.76
N SER A 319 19.35 18.81 -5.01
CA SER A 319 19.69 18.40 -6.38
C SER A 319 18.47 17.88 -7.16
N ASN A 320 17.49 17.28 -6.47
CA ASN A 320 16.26 16.82 -7.12
C ASN A 320 15.34 17.97 -7.52
N PHE A 321 15.24 19.02 -6.67
CA PHE A 321 14.50 20.21 -7.05
C PHE A 321 15.14 20.89 -8.27
N TYR A 322 16.43 21.11 -8.23
CA TYR A 322 17.15 21.68 -9.36
C TYR A 322 17.10 20.81 -10.62
N GLY A 323 17.19 19.48 -10.46
CA GLY A 323 17.01 18.54 -11.55
C GLY A 323 15.62 18.60 -12.20
N TRP A 324 14.56 18.80 -11.38
CA TRP A 324 13.21 19.00 -11.87
C TRP A 324 13.05 20.32 -12.64
N VAL A 325 13.64 21.40 -12.15
CA VAL A 325 13.69 22.69 -12.88
C VAL A 325 14.43 22.51 -14.19
N PHE A 326 15.59 21.84 -14.17
CA PHE A 326 16.39 21.55 -15.38
C PHE A 326 15.61 20.72 -16.41
N ALA A 327 14.83 19.73 -15.97
CA ALA A 327 14.02 18.86 -16.84
C ALA A 327 12.93 19.62 -17.62
N SER A 328 12.60 20.86 -17.22
CA SER A 328 11.69 21.72 -17.97
C SER A 328 12.27 22.22 -19.32
N GLY A 329 13.55 21.95 -19.58
CA GLY A 329 14.20 22.38 -20.82
C GLY A 329 14.35 23.91 -20.96
N GLY A 330 14.48 24.61 -19.84
CA GLY A 330 14.61 26.07 -19.81
C GLY A 330 13.30 26.84 -19.77
N LYS A 331 12.15 26.18 -19.85
CA LYS A 331 10.81 26.78 -19.77
C LYS A 331 10.41 27.20 -18.35
N MET A 332 11.21 26.84 -17.38
CA MET A 332 11.05 27.22 -15.97
C MET A 332 12.35 27.84 -15.47
N LYS A 333 12.26 28.98 -14.79
CA LYS A 333 13.40 29.68 -14.21
C LYS A 333 13.15 29.99 -12.76
N ILE A 334 14.15 29.80 -11.89
CA ILE A 334 14.11 30.28 -10.51
C ILE A 334 14.47 31.76 -10.55
N THR A 335 13.58 32.64 -10.04
CA THR A 335 13.81 34.10 -10.04
C THR A 335 14.13 34.65 -8.67
N ALA A 336 13.71 33.97 -7.61
CA ALA A 336 14.00 34.34 -6.23
C ALA A 336 13.97 33.14 -5.29
N PRO A 337 14.65 33.16 -4.18
CA PRO A 337 15.69 34.14 -3.79
C PRO A 337 17.02 33.86 -4.52
N GLN A 338 17.97 34.83 -4.43
CA GLN A 338 19.26 34.70 -5.10
C GLN A 338 20.02 33.41 -4.70
N GLU A 339 19.92 32.97 -3.45
CA GLU A 339 20.52 31.72 -2.97
C GLU A 339 20.08 30.50 -3.80
N ALA A 340 18.79 30.45 -4.16
CA ALA A 340 18.26 29.36 -4.97
C ALA A 340 18.72 29.43 -6.43
N VAL A 341 18.83 30.64 -6.98
CA VAL A 341 19.38 30.89 -8.32
C VAL A 341 20.85 30.46 -8.37
N ASP A 342 21.65 30.91 -7.42
CA ASP A 342 23.10 30.59 -7.33
C ASP A 342 23.30 29.06 -7.13
N GLY A 343 22.42 28.41 -6.35
CA GLY A 343 22.45 26.96 -6.17
C GLY A 343 22.20 26.19 -7.46
N PHE A 344 21.25 26.66 -8.27
CA PHE A 344 20.97 26.08 -9.59
C PHE A 344 22.14 26.30 -10.57
N GLN A 345 22.69 27.50 -10.60
CA GLN A 345 23.85 27.84 -11.45
C GLN A 345 25.07 26.98 -11.12
N ARG A 346 25.44 26.86 -9.83
CA ARG A 346 26.51 25.93 -9.39
C ARG A 346 26.28 24.50 -9.82
N MET A 347 25.04 24.04 -9.80
CA MET A 347 24.74 22.70 -10.31
C MET A 347 25.02 22.60 -11.81
N LEU A 348 24.59 23.58 -12.63
CA LEU A 348 24.84 23.60 -14.06
C LEU A 348 26.34 23.66 -14.39
N GLU A 349 27.09 24.50 -13.71
CA GLU A 349 28.54 24.60 -13.84
C GLU A 349 29.24 23.28 -13.56
N SER A 350 28.81 22.57 -12.51
CA SER A 350 29.36 21.26 -12.15
C SER A 350 29.15 20.17 -13.23
N PHE A 351 28.15 20.31 -14.09
CA PHE A 351 27.97 19.44 -15.27
C PHE A 351 28.92 19.84 -16.40
N SER A 352 29.14 21.14 -16.62
CA SER A 352 30.02 21.62 -17.67
C SER A 352 31.49 21.26 -17.41
N GLU A 353 31.95 21.38 -16.17
CA GLU A 353 33.32 21.06 -15.76
C GLU A 353 33.66 19.55 -15.79
N ARG A 354 32.64 18.67 -15.72
CA ARG A 354 32.82 17.22 -15.64
C ARG A 354 32.82 16.49 -16.99
N GLN A 355 32.84 17.20 -18.11
CA GLN A 355 33.06 16.63 -19.44
C GLN A 355 34.41 17.11 -20.03
N PRO A 356 35.57 16.61 -19.54
CA PRO A 356 36.79 16.74 -20.35
C PRO A 356 36.63 15.83 -21.54
N ALA A 357 36.83 16.38 -22.73
CA ALA A 357 36.62 15.69 -24.01
C ALA A 357 37.61 14.51 -24.26
N ASP A 358 38.58 14.26 -23.37
CA ASP A 358 39.71 13.39 -23.70
C ASP A 358 40.02 12.24 -22.70
N GLU A 359 39.28 12.09 -21.61
CA GLU A 359 39.52 10.99 -20.66
C GLU A 359 38.22 10.25 -20.25
N THR A 360 37.48 9.71 -21.19
CA THR A 360 36.47 8.71 -20.88
C THR A 360 37.16 7.35 -20.70
N PRO A 361 37.29 6.80 -19.51
CA PRO A 361 37.78 5.43 -19.37
C PRO A 361 36.84 4.51 -20.16
N SER A 362 37.38 3.68 -21.03
CA SER A 362 36.60 2.70 -21.78
C SER A 362 35.87 1.77 -20.79
N ILE A 363 34.59 1.98 -20.63
CA ILE A 363 33.75 1.12 -19.80
C ILE A 363 33.42 -0.14 -20.61
N SER A 364 34.20 -1.20 -20.46
CA SER A 364 33.78 -2.52 -20.92
C SER A 364 32.78 -3.09 -19.92
N ILE A 365 31.49 -3.04 -20.25
CA ILE A 365 30.47 -3.73 -19.46
C ILE A 365 30.63 -5.24 -19.77
N GLY A 366 31.29 -5.97 -18.87
CA GLY A 366 31.36 -7.43 -18.93
C GLY A 366 29.94 -8.01 -19.00
N GLN A 367 29.73 -8.96 -19.90
CA GLN A 367 28.45 -9.65 -20.03
C GLN A 367 28.03 -10.22 -18.67
N VAL A 368 26.92 -9.73 -18.15
CA VAL A 368 26.27 -10.30 -16.95
C VAL A 368 25.85 -11.71 -17.33
N LYS A 369 26.52 -12.75 -16.77
CA LYS A 369 26.04 -14.12 -16.85
C LYS A 369 24.62 -14.15 -16.24
N LYS A 370 23.66 -14.59 -17.06
CA LYS A 370 22.27 -14.83 -16.68
C LYS A 370 22.12 -15.88 -15.60
#